data_311ddf40962eea85781ac41c1ae0e2f0
#
_entry.id   311ddf40962eea85781ac41c1ae0e2f0
#
_cell.length_a   1.000
_cell.length_b   1.000
_cell.length_c   1.000
_cell.angle_alpha   90.00
_cell.angle_beta   90.00
_cell.angle_gamma   90.00
#
_symmetry.space_group_name_H-M   'P 1'
#
loop_
_entity.id
_entity.type
_entity.pdbx_description
1 polymer ?
#
loop_
_entity_poly.entity_id
_entity_poly.type
_entity_poly.pdbx_seq_one_letter_code
_entity_poly.pdbx_strand_id
1 'polypeptide(L)'
;LSQKTEPTSSVPPAKEVKMVHPSGIPVLMYHKVGDDKDNDAVIREDLFREQMKFLKDNGYNPLTMDQLYDYVVNGAAVPEKPVVLTFDDGYADTYSIVYPIMKEYGFPATVFINPGDVGTRLTWDQVREMHKNGITISNHGFQHIEMGQLSEAKQIENITKAQEALAKEVGIKDNPWFCYPYGDKNEFTDSASKKAGIKMGMAMKSGWAHTGDNPYNILRVWVGNAVDIKHFEERISTENFTDL
;
A
#
# COMPACT_ATOMS: atom_id res chain seq x y z
N LEU A 1 -14.22 59.35 -6.82
CA LEU A 1 -14.22 58.03 -7.51
C LEU A 1 -12.98 57.26 -7.08
N SER A 2 -13.15 56.35 -6.10
CA SER A 2 -12.11 55.52 -5.53
C SER A 2 -12.13 54.18 -6.25
N GLN A 3 -11.08 53.83 -6.97
CA GLN A 3 -10.90 52.51 -7.56
C GLN A 3 -10.42 51.56 -6.46
N LYS A 4 -11.25 50.55 -6.15
CA LYS A 4 -10.83 49.35 -5.37
C LYS A 4 -9.99 48.44 -6.26
N THR A 5 -8.72 48.31 -5.95
CA THR A 5 -7.88 47.26 -6.50
C THR A 5 -8.15 45.98 -5.71
N GLU A 6 -8.68 44.95 -6.36
CA GLU A 6 -8.77 43.59 -5.82
C GLU A 6 -7.37 42.94 -5.81
N PRO A 7 -6.99 42.22 -4.76
CA PRO A 7 -5.75 41.47 -4.76
C PRO A 7 -5.91 40.20 -5.63
N THR A 8 -5.25 40.16 -6.77
CA THR A 8 -5.10 38.92 -7.56
C THR A 8 -4.21 37.95 -6.79
N SER A 9 -4.84 36.97 -6.15
CA SER A 9 -4.18 35.81 -5.60
C SER A 9 -3.68 34.94 -6.76
N SER A 10 -2.42 35.12 -7.15
CA SER A 10 -1.73 34.22 -8.08
C SER A 10 -1.32 32.95 -7.33
N VAL A 11 -2.17 31.93 -7.34
CA VAL A 11 -1.76 30.58 -7.02
C VAL A 11 -0.77 30.15 -8.13
N PRO A 12 0.47 29.73 -7.80
CA PRO A 12 1.37 29.22 -8.82
C PRO A 12 0.73 28.05 -9.55
N PRO A 13 0.86 27.92 -10.88
CA PRO A 13 0.33 26.79 -11.60
C PRO A 13 0.92 25.50 -11.02
N ALA A 14 0.05 24.54 -10.71
CA ALA A 14 0.47 23.21 -10.27
C ALA A 14 1.47 22.66 -11.31
N LYS A 15 2.63 22.19 -10.85
CA LYS A 15 3.66 21.63 -11.71
C LYS A 15 3.05 20.45 -12.48
N GLU A 16 2.97 20.55 -13.79
CA GLU A 16 2.41 19.49 -14.62
C GLU A 16 3.25 18.22 -14.45
N VAL A 17 2.64 17.15 -13.94
CA VAL A 17 3.34 15.89 -13.69
C VAL A 17 3.42 15.14 -15.01
N LYS A 18 4.65 14.80 -15.42
CA LYS A 18 4.89 14.04 -16.65
C LYS A 18 4.38 12.60 -16.48
N MET A 19 3.55 12.16 -17.43
CA MET A 19 3.05 10.79 -17.51
C MET A 19 3.98 9.92 -18.35
N VAL A 20 4.24 8.69 -17.89
CA VAL A 20 5.18 7.74 -18.52
C VAL A 20 4.60 6.31 -18.52
N HIS A 21 5.19 5.45 -19.34
CA HIS A 21 5.00 3.99 -19.31
C HIS A 21 6.32 3.36 -18.83
N PRO A 22 6.53 3.19 -17.51
CA PRO A 22 7.76 2.61 -17.00
C PRO A 22 7.83 1.11 -17.31
N SER A 23 9.04 0.53 -17.29
CA SER A 23 9.22 -0.91 -17.45
C SER A 23 8.65 -1.72 -16.28
N GLY A 24 8.68 -1.15 -15.08
CA GLY A 24 8.13 -1.73 -13.86
C GLY A 24 7.90 -0.68 -12.79
N ILE A 25 7.15 -1.06 -11.73
CA ILE A 25 6.83 -0.19 -10.60
C ILE A 25 7.18 -0.92 -9.30
N PRO A 26 8.05 -0.34 -8.44
CA PRO A 26 8.30 -0.90 -7.11
C PRO A 26 7.07 -0.70 -6.21
N VAL A 27 6.56 -1.79 -5.65
CA VAL A 27 5.49 -1.81 -4.66
C VAL A 27 6.11 -2.11 -3.31
N LEU A 28 6.26 -1.11 -2.45
CA LEU A 28 6.98 -1.25 -1.19
C LEU A 28 6.10 -1.93 -0.14
N MET A 29 6.67 -2.93 0.53
CA MET A 29 6.01 -3.73 1.55
C MET A 29 6.61 -3.43 2.92
N TYR A 30 5.92 -2.59 3.67
CA TYR A 30 6.19 -2.30 5.08
C TYR A 30 5.25 -3.11 5.97
N HIS A 31 5.66 -3.31 7.21
CA HIS A 31 4.82 -3.88 8.27
C HIS A 31 4.72 -2.92 9.45
N LYS A 32 5.76 -2.81 10.24
CA LYS A 32 5.78 -2.09 11.49
C LYS A 32 6.84 -0.99 11.51
N VAL A 33 6.54 0.13 12.14
CA VAL A 33 7.51 1.21 12.39
C VAL A 33 7.72 1.35 13.89
N GLY A 34 8.96 1.19 14.36
CA GLY A 34 9.28 1.23 15.81
C GLY A 34 10.74 0.88 16.09
N ASP A 35 11.04 0.50 17.33
CA ASP A 35 12.41 0.35 17.82
C ASP A 35 12.87 -1.11 18.04
N ASP A 36 12.14 -2.10 17.53
CA ASP A 36 12.52 -3.51 17.66
C ASP A 36 13.63 -3.86 16.65
N LYS A 37 14.88 -3.83 17.09
CA LYS A 37 16.06 -4.04 16.25
C LYS A 37 16.29 -5.50 15.85
N ASP A 38 15.69 -6.44 16.57
CA ASP A 38 15.87 -7.87 16.36
C ASP A 38 14.81 -8.45 15.39
N ASN A 39 13.87 -7.62 14.97
CA ASN A 39 12.80 -7.99 14.05
C ASN A 39 12.93 -7.20 12.75
N ASP A 40 13.29 -7.87 11.65
CA ASP A 40 13.43 -7.20 10.34
C ASP A 40 12.12 -6.65 9.78
N ALA A 41 10.97 -7.14 10.22
CA ALA A 41 9.67 -6.56 9.86
C ALA A 41 9.40 -5.19 10.52
N VAL A 42 10.27 -4.74 11.42
CA VAL A 42 10.19 -3.44 12.09
C VAL A 42 11.24 -2.51 11.52
N ILE A 43 10.83 -1.42 10.90
CA ILE A 43 11.73 -0.35 10.49
C ILE A 43 11.76 0.76 11.56
N ARG A 44 12.95 1.29 11.87
CA ARG A 44 13.06 2.43 12.78
C ARG A 44 12.36 3.67 12.22
N GLU A 45 11.75 4.47 13.09
CA GLU A 45 11.02 5.68 12.68
C GLU A 45 11.92 6.68 11.96
N ASP A 46 13.16 6.89 12.43
CA ASP A 46 14.11 7.80 11.81
C ASP A 46 14.45 7.37 10.37
N LEU A 47 14.67 6.08 10.15
CA LEU A 47 14.94 5.54 8.82
C LEU A 47 13.70 5.62 7.91
N PHE A 48 12.51 5.33 8.45
CA PHE A 48 11.28 5.49 7.70
C PHE A 48 11.05 6.95 7.25
N ARG A 49 11.28 7.92 8.14
CA ARG A 49 11.22 9.34 7.82
C ARG A 49 12.24 9.73 6.76
N GLU A 50 13.48 9.21 6.86
CA GLU A 50 14.52 9.42 5.86
C GLU A 50 14.11 8.89 4.48
N GLN A 51 13.50 7.71 4.42
CA GLN A 51 12.99 7.13 3.16
C GLN A 51 11.86 7.99 2.55
N MET A 52 10.89 8.45 3.35
CA MET A 52 9.81 9.32 2.86
C MET A 52 10.35 10.67 2.37
N LYS A 53 11.30 11.24 3.10
CA LYS A 53 12.01 12.46 2.66
C LYS A 53 12.76 12.23 1.35
N PHE A 54 13.44 11.09 1.21
CA PHE A 54 14.14 10.72 -0.03
C PHE A 54 13.18 10.66 -1.22
N LEU A 55 12.03 10.03 -1.07
CA LEU A 55 11.01 9.99 -2.12
C LEU A 55 10.59 11.39 -2.55
N LYS A 56 10.31 12.26 -1.58
CA LYS A 56 9.90 13.65 -1.83
C LYS A 56 10.96 14.46 -2.54
N ASP A 57 12.17 14.43 -2.01
CA ASP A 57 13.30 15.25 -2.50
C ASP A 57 13.75 14.83 -3.91
N ASN A 58 13.57 13.55 -4.24
CA ASN A 58 13.97 13.00 -5.55
C ASN A 58 12.80 12.92 -6.56
N GLY A 59 11.64 13.49 -6.23
CA GLY A 59 10.52 13.62 -7.15
C GLY A 59 9.81 12.30 -7.47
N TYR A 60 9.86 11.34 -6.55
CA TYR A 60 9.04 10.12 -6.65
C TYR A 60 7.57 10.45 -6.45
N ASN A 61 6.72 9.73 -7.17
CA ASN A 61 5.28 9.90 -7.15
C ASN A 61 4.60 8.63 -6.61
N PRO A 62 4.26 8.59 -5.32
CA PRO A 62 3.48 7.48 -4.77
C PRO A 62 2.12 7.38 -5.46
N LEU A 63 1.77 6.17 -5.90
CA LEU A 63 0.53 5.87 -6.62
C LEU A 63 -0.54 5.29 -5.70
N THR A 64 -1.79 5.45 -6.11
CA THR A 64 -2.92 4.69 -5.56
C THR A 64 -2.96 3.27 -6.11
N MET A 65 -3.73 2.39 -5.44
CA MET A 65 -3.96 1.02 -5.93
C MET A 65 -4.71 0.99 -7.25
N ASP A 66 -5.62 1.95 -7.49
CA ASP A 66 -6.32 2.08 -8.79
C ASP A 66 -5.33 2.38 -9.92
N GLN A 67 -4.40 3.30 -9.71
CA GLN A 67 -3.35 3.61 -10.69
C GLN A 67 -2.45 2.40 -10.96
N LEU A 68 -2.06 1.66 -9.90
CA LEU A 68 -1.28 0.43 -10.07
C LEU A 68 -2.06 -0.62 -10.86
N TYR A 69 -3.34 -0.82 -10.55
CA TYR A 69 -4.19 -1.76 -11.26
C TYR A 69 -4.31 -1.42 -12.75
N ASP A 70 -4.59 -0.15 -13.07
CA ASP A 70 -4.70 0.31 -14.46
C ASP A 70 -3.38 0.15 -15.22
N TYR A 71 -2.25 0.39 -14.56
CA TYR A 71 -0.95 0.13 -15.15
C TYR A 71 -0.73 -1.36 -15.43
N VAL A 72 -0.97 -2.22 -14.45
CA VAL A 72 -0.73 -3.67 -14.57
C VAL A 72 -1.65 -4.30 -15.61
N VAL A 73 -2.94 -4.00 -15.54
CA VAL A 73 -3.96 -4.70 -16.35
C VAL A 73 -4.18 -4.04 -17.71
N ASN A 74 -4.18 -2.71 -17.75
CA ASN A 74 -4.54 -1.93 -18.94
C ASN A 74 -3.33 -1.26 -19.62
N GLY A 75 -2.13 -1.33 -19.02
CA GLY A 75 -0.94 -0.66 -19.53
C GLY A 75 -1.06 0.87 -19.48
N ALA A 76 -1.83 1.40 -18.54
CA ALA A 76 -2.04 2.84 -18.41
C ALA A 76 -0.74 3.58 -18.07
N ALA A 77 -0.59 4.82 -18.56
CA ALA A 77 0.48 5.71 -18.15
C ALA A 77 0.31 6.11 -16.68
N VAL A 78 1.44 6.30 -16.01
CA VAL A 78 1.50 6.76 -14.62
C VAL A 78 2.43 7.96 -14.48
N PRO A 79 2.36 8.75 -13.39
CA PRO A 79 3.36 9.78 -13.12
C PRO A 79 4.79 9.23 -13.16
N GLU A 80 5.75 10.03 -13.62
CA GLU A 80 7.17 9.63 -13.63
C GLU A 80 7.69 9.30 -12.25
N LYS A 81 8.70 8.42 -12.14
CA LYS A 81 9.23 7.90 -10.88
C LYS A 81 8.13 7.35 -9.96
N PRO A 82 7.31 6.40 -10.46
CA PRO A 82 6.23 5.83 -9.67
C PRO A 82 6.76 4.92 -8.57
N VAL A 83 6.05 4.89 -7.45
CA VAL A 83 6.25 3.96 -6.34
C VAL A 83 4.90 3.71 -5.67
N VAL A 84 4.69 2.55 -5.07
CA VAL A 84 3.47 2.26 -4.29
C VAL A 84 3.86 1.97 -2.86
N LEU A 85 3.16 2.58 -1.89
CA LEU A 85 3.40 2.40 -0.47
C LEU A 85 2.33 1.49 0.12
N THR A 86 2.72 0.30 0.60
CA THR A 86 1.81 -0.64 1.25
C THR A 86 2.29 -0.97 2.66
N PHE A 87 1.34 -1.13 3.58
CA PHE A 87 1.57 -1.44 4.98
C PHE A 87 0.67 -2.60 5.38
N ASP A 88 1.25 -3.69 5.87
CA ASP A 88 0.51 -4.90 6.20
C ASP A 88 0.17 -4.97 7.70
N ASP A 89 -0.82 -5.78 8.05
CA ASP A 89 -1.24 -6.19 9.39
C ASP A 89 -2.00 -5.14 10.21
N GLY A 90 -1.93 -3.86 9.90
CA GLY A 90 -2.64 -2.83 10.65
C GLY A 90 -2.18 -2.72 12.11
N TYR A 91 -0.88 -2.61 12.36
CA TYR A 91 -0.32 -2.37 13.68
C TYR A 91 -0.68 -0.98 14.21
N ALA A 92 -0.59 -0.78 15.52
CA ALA A 92 -0.93 0.50 16.16
C ALA A 92 -0.08 1.67 15.64
N ASP A 93 1.18 1.42 15.29
CA ASP A 93 2.10 2.40 14.72
C ASP A 93 1.69 2.87 13.31
N THR A 94 0.89 2.10 12.60
CA THR A 94 0.29 2.57 11.35
C THR A 94 -0.54 3.84 11.55
N TYR A 95 -1.28 3.94 12.65
CA TYR A 95 -2.01 5.18 13.00
C TYR A 95 -1.12 6.23 13.67
N SER A 96 -0.29 5.83 14.64
CA SER A 96 0.45 6.78 15.48
C SER A 96 1.71 7.36 14.81
N ILE A 97 2.30 6.66 13.83
CA ILE A 97 3.55 7.06 13.17
C ILE A 97 3.36 7.21 11.66
N VAL A 98 2.92 6.15 10.98
CA VAL A 98 2.83 6.14 9.50
C VAL A 98 1.83 7.18 8.99
N TYR A 99 0.62 7.17 9.50
CA TYR A 99 -0.45 8.05 9.04
C TYR A 99 -0.12 9.56 9.14
N PRO A 100 0.42 10.08 10.27
CA PRO A 100 0.87 11.47 10.34
C PRO A 100 1.95 11.82 9.29
N ILE A 101 2.88 10.91 9.03
CA ILE A 101 3.94 11.12 8.03
C ILE A 101 3.35 11.13 6.61
N MET A 102 2.42 10.25 6.29
CA MET A 102 1.73 10.25 4.99
C MET A 102 0.98 11.56 4.77
N LYS A 103 0.32 12.09 5.81
CA LYS A 103 -0.35 13.41 5.75
C LYS A 103 0.65 14.55 5.52
N GLU A 104 1.78 14.54 6.22
CA GLU A 104 2.83 15.56 6.09
C GLU A 104 3.34 15.67 4.66
N TYR A 105 3.58 14.53 4.01
CA TYR A 105 4.07 14.50 2.63
C TYR A 105 2.98 14.55 1.56
N GLY A 106 1.72 14.36 1.94
CA GLY A 106 0.60 14.22 0.99
C GLY A 106 0.71 12.95 0.14
N PHE A 107 1.30 11.89 0.69
CA PHE A 107 1.49 10.63 -0.01
C PHE A 107 0.28 9.70 0.16
N PRO A 108 -0.29 9.15 -0.92
CA PRO A 108 -1.23 8.06 -0.84
C PRO A 108 -0.51 6.81 -0.31
N ALA A 109 -1.22 6.03 0.49
CA ALA A 109 -0.75 4.75 1.00
C ALA A 109 -1.92 3.78 1.14
N THR A 110 -1.63 2.49 1.10
CA THR A 110 -2.60 1.42 1.32
C THR A 110 -2.22 0.62 2.55
N VAL A 111 -3.16 0.45 3.45
CA VAL A 111 -3.03 -0.35 4.67
C VAL A 111 -3.93 -1.57 4.55
N PHE A 112 -3.32 -2.75 4.54
CA PHE A 112 -4.02 -4.03 4.55
C PHE A 112 -4.24 -4.47 5.98
N ILE A 113 -5.49 -4.53 6.43
CA ILE A 113 -5.84 -4.88 7.80
C ILE A 113 -6.59 -6.21 7.90
N ASN A 114 -6.48 -6.84 9.06
CA ASN A 114 -7.29 -7.97 9.47
C ASN A 114 -8.41 -7.47 10.40
N PRO A 115 -9.67 -7.37 9.94
CA PRO A 115 -10.75 -6.90 10.79
C PRO A 115 -10.93 -7.66 12.09
N GLY A 116 -10.58 -8.96 12.13
CA GLY A 116 -10.59 -9.77 13.33
C GLY A 116 -9.63 -9.30 14.43
N ASP A 117 -8.58 -8.53 14.08
CA ASP A 117 -7.58 -8.01 15.00
C ASP A 117 -7.87 -6.56 15.43
N VAL A 118 -8.88 -5.90 14.85
CA VAL A 118 -9.27 -4.55 15.25
C VAL A 118 -9.83 -4.59 16.67
N GLY A 119 -9.32 -3.66 17.49
CA GLY A 119 -9.56 -3.64 18.93
C GLY A 119 -8.33 -4.08 19.74
N THR A 120 -7.40 -4.83 19.14
CA THR A 120 -6.11 -5.20 19.75
C THR A 120 -4.93 -4.39 19.19
N ARG A 121 -4.98 -4.02 17.92
CA ARG A 121 -3.94 -3.24 17.22
C ARG A 121 -4.42 -1.82 16.94
N LEU A 122 -5.35 -1.67 16.00
CA LEU A 122 -6.05 -0.43 15.69
C LEU A 122 -7.44 -0.44 16.32
N THR A 123 -8.02 0.74 16.56
CA THR A 123 -9.46 0.88 16.82
C THR A 123 -10.21 1.19 15.54
N TRP A 124 -11.51 0.89 15.49
CA TRP A 124 -12.34 1.27 14.33
C TRP A 124 -12.39 2.77 14.10
N ASP A 125 -12.33 3.58 15.16
CA ASP A 125 -12.27 5.04 15.03
C ASP A 125 -10.99 5.50 14.32
N GLN A 126 -9.85 4.90 14.65
CA GLN A 126 -8.57 5.15 13.97
C GLN A 126 -8.63 4.73 12.49
N VAL A 127 -9.20 3.57 12.20
CA VAL A 127 -9.37 3.08 10.81
C VAL A 127 -10.27 4.01 10.01
N ARG A 128 -11.40 4.45 10.58
CA ARG A 128 -12.31 5.42 9.95
C ARG A 128 -11.62 6.76 9.69
N GLU A 129 -10.84 7.26 10.64
CA GLU A 129 -10.11 8.51 10.48
C GLU A 129 -9.08 8.43 9.35
N MET A 130 -8.27 7.38 9.32
CA MET A 130 -7.29 7.16 8.24
C MET A 130 -7.99 7.11 6.87
N HIS A 131 -9.06 6.33 6.76
CA HIS A 131 -9.84 6.21 5.52
C HIS A 131 -10.43 7.55 5.06
N LYS A 132 -11.05 8.30 5.97
CA LYS A 132 -11.63 9.62 5.68
C LYS A 132 -10.58 10.63 5.18
N ASN A 133 -9.34 10.47 5.60
CA ASN A 133 -8.24 11.36 5.25
C ASN A 133 -7.31 10.81 4.13
N GLY A 134 -7.81 9.87 3.32
CA GLY A 134 -7.17 9.48 2.07
C GLY A 134 -6.24 8.28 2.15
N ILE A 135 -6.14 7.60 3.29
CA ILE A 135 -5.48 6.30 3.36
C ILE A 135 -6.42 5.22 2.81
N THR A 136 -5.96 4.45 1.85
CA THR A 136 -6.70 3.28 1.37
C THR A 136 -6.63 2.18 2.43
N ILE A 137 -7.78 1.83 3.02
CA ILE A 137 -7.89 0.68 3.92
C ILE A 137 -8.35 -0.51 3.10
N SER A 138 -7.63 -1.62 3.18
CA SER A 138 -7.88 -2.77 2.35
C SER A 138 -7.77 -4.10 3.12
N ASN A 139 -8.01 -5.19 2.42
CA ASN A 139 -8.33 -6.50 2.95
C ASN A 139 -7.07 -7.37 3.07
N HIS A 140 -6.78 -7.85 4.30
CA HIS A 140 -5.71 -8.83 4.59
C HIS A 140 -6.27 -10.17 5.11
N GLY A 141 -7.55 -10.48 4.74
CA GLY A 141 -8.33 -11.55 5.36
C GLY A 141 -8.95 -11.11 6.69
N PHE A 142 -10.04 -11.75 7.07
CA PHE A 142 -10.66 -11.46 8.37
C PHE A 142 -9.72 -11.83 9.53
N GLN A 143 -9.06 -12.98 9.40
CA GLN A 143 -8.00 -13.45 10.28
C GLN A 143 -6.70 -13.60 9.48
N HIS A 144 -5.58 -13.36 10.14
CA HIS A 144 -4.23 -13.52 9.56
C HIS A 144 -3.83 -15.00 9.56
N ILE A 145 -4.32 -15.74 8.55
CA ILE A 145 -4.11 -17.19 8.43
C ILE A 145 -3.52 -17.55 7.06
N GLU A 146 -2.78 -18.65 7.02
CA GLU A 146 -2.17 -19.19 5.80
C GLU A 146 -3.27 -19.64 4.81
N MET A 147 -3.44 -18.89 3.71
CA MET A 147 -4.49 -19.17 2.72
C MET A 147 -4.26 -20.50 2.00
N GLY A 148 -2.99 -20.88 1.78
CA GLY A 148 -2.62 -22.13 1.14
C GLY A 148 -3.00 -23.40 1.91
N GLN A 149 -3.29 -23.28 3.20
CA GLN A 149 -3.76 -24.39 4.04
C GLN A 149 -5.30 -24.57 4.00
N LEU A 150 -5.99 -23.67 3.32
CA LEU A 150 -7.46 -23.64 3.30
C LEU A 150 -8.04 -24.18 1.99
N SER A 151 -9.24 -24.79 2.09
CA SER A 151 -10.06 -25.06 0.91
C SER A 151 -10.47 -23.74 0.22
N GLU A 152 -10.83 -23.80 -1.06
CA GLU A 152 -11.34 -22.63 -1.79
C GLU A 152 -12.50 -21.94 -1.05
N ALA A 153 -13.46 -22.71 -0.54
CA ALA A 153 -14.61 -22.18 0.19
C ALA A 153 -14.20 -21.41 1.45
N LYS A 154 -13.19 -21.90 2.20
CA LYS A 154 -12.67 -21.24 3.40
C LYS A 154 -11.85 -20.00 3.08
N GLN A 155 -11.14 -19.98 1.95
CA GLN A 155 -10.46 -18.78 1.46
C GLN A 155 -11.49 -17.70 1.10
N ILE A 156 -12.55 -18.03 0.35
CA ILE A 156 -13.63 -17.10 0.03
C ILE A 156 -14.29 -16.57 1.32
N GLU A 157 -14.58 -17.44 2.29
CA GLU A 157 -15.16 -17.04 3.57
C GLU A 157 -14.29 -16.03 4.32
N ASN A 158 -12.98 -16.26 4.40
CA ASN A 158 -12.05 -15.34 5.08
C ASN A 158 -11.96 -13.97 4.38
N ILE A 159 -11.94 -13.94 3.05
CA ILE A 159 -11.92 -12.72 2.26
C ILE A 159 -13.22 -11.94 2.41
N THR A 160 -14.38 -12.60 2.20
CA THR A 160 -15.70 -11.94 2.21
C THR A 160 -16.09 -11.44 3.59
N LYS A 161 -15.77 -12.18 4.64
CA LYS A 161 -16.00 -11.75 6.03
C LYS A 161 -15.21 -10.47 6.36
N ALA A 162 -13.99 -10.31 5.83
CA ALA A 162 -13.25 -9.07 5.98
C ALA A 162 -13.91 -7.91 5.23
N GLN A 163 -14.36 -8.15 3.99
CA GLN A 163 -15.08 -7.12 3.20
C GLN A 163 -16.37 -6.68 3.89
N GLU A 164 -17.15 -7.61 4.44
CA GLU A 164 -18.36 -7.31 5.20
C GLU A 164 -18.07 -6.45 6.43
N ALA A 165 -17.01 -6.78 7.17
CA ALA A 165 -16.60 -5.99 8.34
C ALA A 165 -16.16 -4.57 7.92
N LEU A 166 -15.37 -4.42 6.86
CA LEU A 166 -14.95 -3.12 6.35
C LEU A 166 -16.13 -2.29 5.83
N ALA A 167 -17.10 -2.92 5.16
CA ALA A 167 -18.32 -2.26 4.72
C ALA A 167 -19.16 -1.76 5.89
N LYS A 168 -19.34 -2.60 6.92
CA LYS A 168 -20.13 -2.29 8.10
C LYS A 168 -19.50 -1.21 8.98
N GLU A 169 -18.20 -1.36 9.28
CA GLU A 169 -17.52 -0.53 10.29
C GLU A 169 -16.94 0.76 9.71
N VAL A 170 -16.55 0.75 8.43
CA VAL A 170 -15.87 1.89 7.78
C VAL A 170 -16.69 2.48 6.62
N GLY A 171 -17.64 1.72 6.09
CA GLY A 171 -18.44 2.14 4.92
C GLY A 171 -17.78 1.82 3.58
N ILE A 172 -16.72 1.01 3.56
CA ILE A 172 -16.03 0.59 2.34
C ILE A 172 -16.81 -0.54 1.67
N LYS A 173 -17.64 -0.20 0.68
CA LYS A 173 -18.51 -1.16 -0.01
C LYS A 173 -17.83 -1.90 -1.15
N ASP A 174 -16.82 -1.29 -1.78
CA ASP A 174 -16.00 -1.88 -2.83
C ASP A 174 -14.56 -1.94 -2.34
N ASN A 175 -14.03 -3.14 -2.16
CA ASN A 175 -12.68 -3.38 -1.66
C ASN A 175 -12.01 -4.46 -2.52
N PRO A 176 -11.53 -4.10 -3.72
CA PRO A 176 -11.04 -5.06 -4.71
C PRO A 176 -9.57 -5.45 -4.51
N TRP A 177 -8.90 -4.92 -3.49
CA TRP A 177 -7.48 -5.17 -3.21
C TRP A 177 -7.32 -6.13 -2.06
N PHE A 178 -6.41 -7.08 -2.21
CA PHE A 178 -6.14 -8.11 -1.21
C PHE A 178 -4.63 -8.28 -1.01
N CYS A 179 -4.21 -8.51 0.21
CA CYS A 179 -2.87 -8.96 0.53
C CYS A 179 -2.95 -10.36 1.17
N TYR A 180 -2.22 -11.31 0.61
CA TYR A 180 -2.22 -12.68 1.13
C TYR A 180 -1.41 -12.75 2.43
N PRO A 181 -2.01 -13.16 3.59
CA PRO A 181 -1.26 -13.40 4.81
C PRO A 181 -0.09 -14.37 4.56
N TYR A 182 1.11 -14.00 5.03
CA TYR A 182 2.36 -14.73 4.78
C TYR A 182 2.75 -14.88 3.30
N GLY A 183 2.03 -14.25 2.36
CA GLY A 183 2.17 -14.54 0.93
C GLY A 183 1.76 -15.96 0.54
N ASP A 184 1.11 -16.69 1.44
CA ASP A 184 0.80 -18.11 1.27
C ASP A 184 -0.40 -18.33 0.35
N LYS A 185 -0.23 -19.23 -0.62
CA LYS A 185 -1.20 -19.51 -1.69
C LYS A 185 -1.16 -21.00 -2.08
N ASN A 186 -2.30 -21.50 -2.57
CA ASN A 186 -2.40 -22.79 -3.25
C ASN A 186 -3.08 -22.61 -4.63
N GLU A 187 -3.34 -23.71 -5.33
CA GLU A 187 -3.96 -23.72 -6.66
C GLU A 187 -5.35 -23.10 -6.71
N PHE A 188 -6.06 -22.98 -5.59
CA PHE A 188 -7.41 -22.40 -5.51
C PHE A 188 -7.42 -20.92 -5.20
N THR A 189 -6.32 -20.33 -4.75
CA THR A 189 -6.27 -18.98 -4.17
C THR A 189 -6.66 -17.89 -5.17
N ASP A 190 -6.18 -17.97 -6.42
CA ASP A 190 -6.53 -16.98 -7.45
C ASP A 190 -8.03 -17.05 -7.79
N SER A 191 -8.57 -18.28 -7.93
CA SER A 191 -10.00 -18.51 -8.14
C SER A 191 -10.85 -18.00 -6.97
N ALA A 192 -10.45 -18.30 -5.74
CA ALA A 192 -11.13 -17.84 -4.54
C ALA A 192 -11.15 -16.30 -4.45
N SER A 193 -10.02 -15.66 -4.71
CA SER A 193 -9.90 -14.20 -4.74
C SER A 193 -10.85 -13.59 -5.77
N LYS A 194 -10.84 -14.12 -6.99
CA LYS A 194 -11.74 -13.68 -8.08
C LYS A 194 -13.21 -13.85 -7.72
N LYS A 195 -13.61 -15.01 -7.17
CA LYS A 195 -14.99 -15.29 -6.74
C LYS A 195 -15.43 -14.37 -5.58
N ALA A 196 -14.50 -13.96 -4.74
CA ALA A 196 -14.74 -12.99 -3.66
C ALA A 196 -14.75 -11.53 -4.13
N GLY A 197 -14.59 -11.26 -5.45
CA GLY A 197 -14.61 -9.91 -6.01
C GLY A 197 -13.29 -9.15 -5.90
N ILE A 198 -12.19 -9.83 -5.55
CA ILE A 198 -10.85 -9.23 -5.59
C ILE A 198 -10.42 -9.07 -7.05
N LYS A 199 -9.84 -7.92 -7.36
CA LYS A 199 -9.28 -7.61 -8.68
C LYS A 199 -7.76 -7.70 -8.70
N MET A 200 -7.10 -7.43 -7.56
CA MET A 200 -5.64 -7.47 -7.47
C MET A 200 -5.19 -7.96 -6.10
N GLY A 201 -4.24 -8.90 -6.09
CA GLY A 201 -3.69 -9.53 -4.89
C GLY A 201 -2.18 -9.33 -4.77
N MET A 202 -1.74 -8.88 -3.58
CA MET A 202 -0.35 -8.61 -3.25
C MET A 202 0.33 -9.86 -2.73
N ALA A 203 1.43 -10.26 -3.39
CA ALA A 203 2.31 -11.32 -2.94
C ALA A 203 3.35 -10.81 -1.93
N MET A 204 4.07 -11.75 -1.33
CA MET A 204 5.23 -11.48 -0.48
C MET A 204 6.56 -11.71 -1.20
N LYS A 205 6.50 -12.24 -2.42
CA LYS A 205 7.67 -12.52 -3.26
C LYS A 205 8.28 -11.21 -3.78
N SER A 206 9.62 -11.17 -3.73
CA SER A 206 10.41 -10.01 -4.15
C SER A 206 10.32 -9.75 -5.67
N GLY A 207 10.21 -8.48 -6.04
CA GLY A 207 10.20 -8.00 -7.42
C GLY A 207 9.36 -6.74 -7.60
N TRP A 208 9.35 -6.22 -8.83
CA TRP A 208 8.51 -5.09 -9.23
C TRP A 208 7.24 -5.58 -9.94
N ALA A 209 6.25 -4.71 -10.04
CA ALA A 209 5.02 -4.96 -10.78
C ALA A 209 5.17 -4.49 -12.24
N HIS A 210 4.65 -5.27 -13.19
CA HIS A 210 4.75 -4.97 -14.62
C HIS A 210 3.37 -4.99 -15.29
N THR A 211 3.26 -4.29 -16.42
CA THR A 211 2.11 -4.45 -17.32
C THR A 211 2.04 -5.89 -17.82
N GLY A 212 0.87 -6.52 -17.66
CA GLY A 212 0.63 -7.90 -18.08
C GLY A 212 0.93 -8.96 -17.03
N ASP A 213 1.38 -8.58 -15.83
CA ASP A 213 1.50 -9.50 -14.71
C ASP A 213 0.14 -10.11 -14.33
N ASN A 214 0.17 -11.31 -13.73
CA ASN A 214 -1.02 -11.87 -13.11
C ASN A 214 -1.48 -10.94 -11.97
N PRO A 215 -2.65 -10.30 -12.07
CA PRO A 215 -3.11 -9.35 -11.06
C PRO A 215 -3.31 -9.98 -9.67
N TYR A 216 -3.43 -11.30 -9.58
CA TYR A 216 -3.52 -12.02 -8.31
C TYR A 216 -2.16 -12.43 -7.72
N ASN A 217 -1.06 -11.91 -8.29
CA ASN A 217 0.30 -12.23 -7.84
C ASN A 217 1.26 -11.05 -8.02
N ILE A 218 0.89 -9.87 -7.54
CA ILE A 218 1.72 -8.67 -7.63
C ILE A 218 2.92 -8.80 -6.70
N LEU A 219 4.10 -8.78 -7.28
CA LEU A 219 5.37 -8.82 -6.55
C LEU A 219 5.58 -7.51 -5.79
N ARG A 220 6.27 -7.59 -4.65
CA ARG A 220 6.54 -6.43 -3.81
C ARG A 220 8.00 -6.38 -3.38
N VAL A 221 8.42 -5.20 -2.96
CA VAL A 221 9.76 -4.94 -2.45
C VAL A 221 9.69 -4.85 -0.93
N TRP A 222 10.35 -5.78 -0.25
CA TRP A 222 10.46 -5.76 1.22
C TRP A 222 11.21 -4.53 1.70
N VAL A 223 10.66 -3.85 2.72
CA VAL A 223 11.34 -2.76 3.42
C VAL A 223 11.24 -2.98 4.93
N GLY A 224 12.32 -3.42 5.51
CA GLY A 224 12.47 -3.67 6.94
C GLY A 224 13.71 -3.00 7.50
N ASN A 225 14.12 -3.41 8.69
CA ASN A 225 15.18 -2.77 9.45
C ASN A 225 16.56 -2.85 8.78
N ALA A 226 16.80 -3.90 7.98
CA ALA A 226 18.06 -4.08 7.24
C ALA A 226 18.18 -3.16 6.01
N VAL A 227 17.09 -2.51 5.58
CA VAL A 227 17.06 -1.68 4.37
C VAL A 227 17.40 -0.23 4.72
N ASP A 228 18.70 0.09 4.77
CA ASP A 228 19.16 1.46 4.92
C ASP A 228 18.83 2.32 3.68
N ILE A 229 19.15 3.62 3.72
CA ILE A 229 18.79 4.54 2.64
C ILE A 229 19.45 4.20 1.30
N LYS A 230 20.66 3.63 1.31
CA LYS A 230 21.35 3.21 0.11
C LYS A 230 20.67 1.99 -0.54
N HIS A 231 20.33 0.99 0.25
CA HIS A 231 19.59 -0.18 -0.23
C HIS A 231 18.16 0.19 -0.62
N PHE A 232 17.55 1.16 0.07
CA PHE A 232 16.25 1.70 -0.32
C PHE A 232 16.29 2.35 -1.70
N GLU A 233 17.27 3.23 -1.95
CA GLU A 233 17.48 3.85 -3.26
C GLU A 233 17.67 2.79 -4.35
N GLU A 234 18.51 1.77 -4.11
CA GLU A 234 18.70 0.67 -5.04
C GLU A 234 17.37 -0.03 -5.37
N ARG A 235 16.59 -0.39 -4.35
CA ARG A 235 15.32 -1.13 -4.49
C ARG A 235 14.23 -0.40 -5.27
N ILE A 236 14.26 0.93 -5.30
CA ILE A 236 13.27 1.75 -6.02
C ILE A 236 13.78 2.30 -7.35
N SER A 237 15.07 2.14 -7.67
CA SER A 237 15.69 2.64 -8.90
C SER A 237 16.03 1.53 -9.90
N THR A 238 16.19 0.29 -9.46
CA THR A 238 16.49 -0.87 -10.32
C THR A 238 15.77 -2.12 -9.85
N GLU A 239 15.39 -2.98 -10.81
CA GLU A 239 14.79 -4.29 -10.52
C GLU A 239 15.83 -5.32 -10.07
N ASN A 240 17.10 -5.11 -10.38
CA ASN A 240 18.21 -5.98 -9.99
C ASN A 240 18.83 -5.52 -8.66
N PHE A 241 17.99 -5.37 -7.65
CA PHE A 241 18.44 -4.99 -6.31
C PHE A 241 18.86 -6.21 -5.48
N THR A 242 19.69 -5.97 -4.47
CA THR A 242 20.12 -7.00 -3.52
C THR A 242 19.00 -7.32 -2.54
N ASP A 243 18.59 -8.60 -2.47
CA ASP A 243 17.76 -9.10 -1.38
C ASP A 243 18.65 -9.24 -0.12
N LEU A 244 18.19 -8.66 1.00
CA LEU A 244 18.88 -8.64 2.29
C LEU A 244 18.22 -9.63 3.26
#